data_7e66f0b733bb8707e41c0341494f8f62
#
_entry.id   7e66f0b733bb8707e41c0341494f8f62
#
_cell.length_a   1.000
_cell.length_b   1.000
_cell.length_c   1.000
_cell.angle_alpha   90.00
_cell.angle_beta   90.00
_cell.angle_gamma   90.00
#
_symmetry.space_group_name_H-M   'P 1'
#
loop_
_entity.id
_entity.type
_entity.pdbx_description
1 polymer ?
#
loop_
_entity_poly.entity_id
_entity_poly.type
_entity_poly.pdbx_seq_one_letter_code
_entity_poly.pdbx_strand_id
1 'polypeptide(L)'
;KTTDVPAGREGMYYKDFSTQSDWMHHGEGMQNFNRMGLSVPTLPIYQERARRFAGFYMAEDPEAPNYDPKLKLIRSMINGSRGPLLRKATALDWVGDPFDVQGFGALHGESTFEQFLAHYVEYSDVVGDHFLNLVATTLPTNAYLLKNEPKYKQWIVDYMDAWLERMKQNKGIIPSHVALDGKIGGADGQWWKSAYGWGFSPVNPVNGRRENRNRIPRAVIGFTNALLVTGKQKYSDAGRTMIDSVNSRARTVDGQTVVQEAEVEIDEG
;
A
#
# COMPACT_ATOMS: atom_id res chain seq x y z
N LYS A 1 13.36 16.29 8.42
CA LYS A 1 12.40 17.12 9.23
C LYS A 1 11.16 16.33 9.65
N THR A 2 10.60 15.48 8.82
CA THR A 2 9.40 14.67 9.15
C THR A 2 9.64 13.69 10.30
N THR A 3 10.88 13.28 10.54
CA THR A 3 11.24 12.38 11.66
C THR A 3 11.55 13.09 12.96
N ASP A 4 11.68 14.41 12.94
CA ASP A 4 12.13 15.22 14.08
C ASP A 4 11.05 16.15 14.62
N VAL A 5 9.89 16.18 14.00
CA VAL A 5 8.79 17.02 14.45
C VAL A 5 8.18 16.43 15.71
N PRO A 6 8.24 17.12 16.86
CA PRO A 6 7.66 16.66 18.10
C PRO A 6 6.16 16.82 18.01
N ALA A 7 5.49 15.83 17.47
CA ALA A 7 4.06 15.86 17.49
C ALA A 7 3.49 14.54 17.03
N GLY A 8 2.35 14.25 17.45
CA GLY A 8 1.79 12.96 17.28
C GLY A 8 2.67 11.96 18.02
N ARG A 9 3.04 10.88 17.39
CA ARG A 9 3.86 9.83 17.97
C ARG A 9 5.30 9.96 17.49
N GLU A 10 5.96 11.01 17.96
CA GLU A 10 7.39 11.25 17.84
C GLU A 10 7.96 11.03 16.44
N GLY A 11 7.49 11.81 15.52
CA GLY A 11 8.22 12.02 14.32
C GLY A 11 8.16 10.93 13.25
N MET A 12 7.30 9.89 13.43
CA MET A 12 6.95 9.10 12.29
C MET A 12 5.70 9.63 11.67
N TYR A 13 5.55 10.48 10.91
CA TYR A 13 4.32 11.10 10.46
C TYR A 13 3.57 11.75 11.60
N TYR A 14 3.74 12.95 11.64
CA TYR A 14 3.02 13.89 12.43
C TYR A 14 1.51 13.64 12.37
N LYS A 15 0.80 14.18 13.34
CA LYS A 15 -0.67 14.11 13.38
C LYS A 15 -1.35 14.54 12.08
N ASP A 16 -0.70 15.34 11.26
CA ASP A 16 -1.21 15.75 9.96
C ASP A 16 -1.38 14.57 9.00
N PHE A 17 -0.55 13.54 9.15
CA PHE A 17 -0.68 12.30 8.43
C PHE A 17 -1.69 11.32 9.03
N SER A 18 -2.36 11.71 10.10
CA SER A 18 -3.46 10.92 10.64
C SER A 18 -4.63 10.80 9.68
N THR A 19 -4.67 11.62 8.66
CA THR A 19 -5.71 11.67 7.65
C THR A 19 -5.24 11.23 6.26
N GLN A 20 -3.91 11.17 6.04
CA GLN A 20 -3.32 10.71 4.79
C GLN A 20 -2.28 9.65 5.08
N SER A 21 -2.72 8.44 5.24
CA SER A 21 -1.84 7.40 5.76
C SER A 21 -1.79 6.18 4.86
N ASP A 22 -1.96 6.34 3.56
CA ASP A 22 -1.67 5.26 2.65
C ASP A 22 -0.16 5.11 2.42
N TRP A 23 0.26 3.89 2.11
CA TRP A 23 1.67 3.57 1.92
C TRP A 23 2.30 4.21 0.69
N MET A 24 1.53 4.66 -0.26
CA MET A 24 2.07 5.34 -1.42
C MET A 24 2.79 6.63 -0.99
N HIS A 25 2.13 7.44 -0.16
CA HIS A 25 2.70 8.68 0.36
C HIS A 25 3.75 8.44 1.45
N HIS A 26 3.51 7.47 2.32
CA HIS A 26 4.48 7.08 3.36
C HIS A 26 5.79 6.56 2.77
N GLY A 27 5.72 5.69 1.78
CA GLY A 27 6.89 5.12 1.13
C GLY A 27 7.78 6.19 0.50
N GLU A 28 7.19 7.20 -0.08
CA GLU A 28 7.90 8.34 -0.65
C GLU A 28 8.61 9.18 0.43
N GLY A 29 7.93 9.48 1.54
CA GLY A 29 8.49 10.25 2.64
C GLY A 29 9.62 9.54 3.38
N MET A 30 9.57 8.21 3.46
CA MET A 30 10.54 7.40 4.20
C MET A 30 11.82 7.07 3.42
N GLN A 31 11.87 7.27 2.12
CA GLN A 31 13.06 6.94 1.32
C GLN A 31 14.33 7.61 1.83
N ASN A 32 14.28 8.90 2.12
CA ASN A 32 15.43 9.65 2.60
C ASN A 32 15.88 9.16 3.97
N PHE A 33 14.95 8.89 4.88
CA PHE A 33 15.26 8.33 6.20
C PHE A 33 16.00 7.00 6.08
N ASN A 34 15.50 6.08 5.27
CA ASN A 34 16.12 4.77 5.06
C ASN A 34 17.53 4.89 4.47
N ARG A 35 17.70 5.75 3.47
CA ARG A 35 19.03 5.99 2.85
C ARG A 35 20.03 6.60 3.83
N MET A 36 19.60 7.58 4.60
CA MET A 36 20.46 8.21 5.63
C MET A 36 20.83 7.20 6.71
N GLY A 37 19.90 6.38 7.18
CA GLY A 37 20.16 5.32 8.15
C GLY A 37 21.19 4.32 7.66
N LEU A 38 21.11 3.90 6.40
CA LEU A 38 22.09 2.99 5.79
C LEU A 38 23.46 3.66 5.57
N SER A 39 23.50 4.97 5.35
CA SER A 39 24.77 5.72 5.20
C SER A 39 25.52 5.87 6.52
N VAL A 40 24.82 5.87 7.66
CA VAL A 40 25.38 6.01 9.00
C VAL A 40 24.77 4.94 9.94
N PRO A 41 24.99 3.64 9.66
CA PRO A 41 24.26 2.55 10.32
C PRO A 41 24.54 2.42 11.82
N THR A 42 25.62 2.99 12.30
CA THR A 42 26.02 2.96 13.72
C THR A 42 25.36 4.06 14.55
N LEU A 43 24.68 5.02 13.92
CA LEU A 43 24.08 6.13 14.65
C LEU A 43 22.82 5.65 15.43
N PRO A 44 22.82 5.74 16.79
CA PRO A 44 21.78 5.14 17.60
C PRO A 44 20.36 5.63 17.26
N ILE A 45 20.23 6.91 16.92
CA ILE A 45 18.92 7.50 16.57
C ILE A 45 18.28 6.82 15.36
N TYR A 46 19.04 6.43 14.33
CA TYR A 46 18.49 5.71 13.18
C TYR A 46 18.13 4.29 13.55
N GLN A 47 18.92 3.61 14.38
CA GLN A 47 18.63 2.27 14.84
C GLN A 47 17.35 2.23 15.69
N GLU A 48 17.19 3.17 16.60
CA GLU A 48 16.00 3.28 17.44
C GLU A 48 14.74 3.56 16.61
N ARG A 49 14.80 4.54 15.72
CA ARG A 49 13.68 4.90 14.85
C ARG A 49 13.31 3.77 13.90
N ALA A 50 14.29 3.09 13.30
CA ALA A 50 14.02 1.94 12.44
C ALA A 50 13.28 0.83 13.21
N ARG A 51 13.73 0.52 14.43
CA ARG A 51 13.05 -0.43 15.32
C ARG A 51 11.61 0.00 15.62
N ARG A 52 11.42 1.24 16.00
CA ARG A 52 10.11 1.80 16.35
C ARG A 52 9.15 1.77 15.16
N PHE A 53 9.59 2.22 14.01
CA PHE A 53 8.75 2.27 12.81
C PHE A 53 8.36 0.88 12.32
N ALA A 54 9.28 -0.09 12.38
CA ALA A 54 8.95 -1.49 12.13
C ALA A 54 7.93 -2.03 13.15
N GLY A 55 8.06 -1.66 14.42
CA GLY A 55 7.17 -2.09 15.50
C GLY A 55 5.70 -1.74 15.29
N PHE A 56 5.40 -0.64 14.58
CA PHE A 56 4.03 -0.28 14.22
C PHE A 56 3.33 -1.32 13.33
N TYR A 57 4.10 -2.17 12.65
CA TYR A 57 3.59 -3.22 11.77
C TYR A 57 3.89 -4.64 12.24
N MET A 58 4.49 -4.78 13.42
CA MET A 58 4.88 -6.08 13.97
C MET A 58 4.04 -6.49 15.19
N ALA A 59 2.91 -5.83 15.42
CA ALA A 59 2.07 -5.99 16.61
C ALA A 59 2.83 -5.72 17.94
N GLU A 60 3.87 -4.88 17.89
CA GLU A 60 4.67 -4.51 19.07
C GLU A 60 4.18 -3.23 19.74
N ASP A 61 3.36 -2.45 19.06
CA ASP A 61 2.81 -1.19 19.55
C ASP A 61 1.29 -1.28 19.72
N PRO A 62 0.76 -1.25 20.95
CA PRO A 62 -0.68 -1.39 21.20
C PRO A 62 -1.51 -0.19 20.71
N GLU A 63 -0.90 0.98 20.54
CA GLU A 63 -1.60 2.15 19.97
C GLU A 63 -1.60 2.15 18.44
N ALA A 64 -0.79 1.29 17.82
CA ALA A 64 -0.73 1.12 16.38
C ALA A 64 -0.97 -0.34 15.96
N PRO A 65 -2.14 -0.92 16.23
CA PRO A 65 -2.45 -2.31 15.93
C PRO A 65 -2.70 -2.52 14.42
N ASN A 66 -1.74 -2.14 13.58
CA ASN A 66 -1.88 -2.20 12.13
C ASN A 66 -1.87 -3.63 11.57
N TYR A 67 -1.25 -4.57 12.27
CA TYR A 67 -0.99 -5.92 11.77
C TYR A 67 -1.74 -6.98 12.57
N ASP A 68 -2.34 -7.93 11.88
CA ASP A 68 -2.89 -9.15 12.46
C ASP A 68 -1.88 -10.29 12.29
N PRO A 69 -1.22 -10.76 13.38
CA PRO A 69 -0.21 -11.81 13.28
C PRO A 69 -0.80 -13.20 12.99
N LYS A 70 -2.09 -13.43 13.27
CA LYS A 70 -2.77 -14.70 13.01
C LYS A 70 -3.07 -14.85 11.53
N LEU A 71 -3.61 -13.81 10.92
CA LEU A 71 -3.99 -13.80 9.50
C LEU A 71 -2.87 -13.26 8.60
N LYS A 72 -1.80 -12.71 9.21
CA LYS A 72 -0.65 -12.15 8.51
C LYS A 72 -1.10 -11.11 7.47
N LEU A 73 -1.87 -10.13 7.93
CA LEU A 73 -2.39 -9.05 7.11
C LEU A 73 -2.27 -7.70 7.82
N ILE A 74 -2.11 -6.64 7.06
CA ILE A 74 -2.25 -5.26 7.52
C ILE A 74 -3.72 -4.88 7.43
N ARG A 75 -4.26 -4.29 8.50
CA ARG A 75 -5.71 -4.21 8.77
C ARG A 75 -6.44 -3.11 8.03
N SER A 76 -5.71 -2.20 7.40
CA SER A 76 -6.29 -1.12 6.59
C SER A 76 -5.26 -0.61 5.58
N MET A 77 -5.72 -0.06 4.48
CA MET A 77 -4.88 0.70 3.57
C MET A 77 -4.44 2.04 4.20
N ILE A 78 -5.31 2.67 4.98
CA ILE A 78 -5.00 3.86 5.79
C ILE A 78 -4.58 3.40 7.18
N ASN A 79 -3.30 3.55 7.48
CA ASN A 79 -2.65 3.03 8.68
C ASN A 79 -1.46 3.90 9.09
N GLY A 80 -0.70 3.53 10.09
CA GLY A 80 0.51 4.23 10.51
C GLY A 80 0.69 4.24 12.02
N SER A 81 1.31 5.29 12.56
CA SER A 81 1.62 5.41 13.98
C SER A 81 0.41 5.51 14.91
N ARG A 82 -0.77 5.76 14.36
CA ARG A 82 -2.04 5.83 15.10
C ARG A 82 -2.94 4.61 14.90
N GLY A 83 -2.41 3.60 14.24
CA GLY A 83 -3.16 2.39 13.93
C GLY A 83 -3.99 2.49 12.65
N PRO A 84 -4.74 1.42 12.34
CA PRO A 84 -5.51 1.31 11.12
C PRO A 84 -6.83 2.07 11.20
N LEU A 85 -7.26 2.64 10.08
CA LEU A 85 -8.62 3.14 9.92
C LEU A 85 -9.58 1.96 9.67
N LEU A 86 -10.40 1.63 10.66
CA LEU A 86 -11.30 0.46 10.61
C LEU A 86 -12.77 0.84 10.31
N ARG A 87 -12.96 1.81 9.47
CA ARG A 87 -14.26 2.23 8.91
C ARG A 87 -14.07 2.64 7.45
N LYS A 88 -15.16 2.86 6.76
CA LYS A 88 -15.08 3.48 5.42
C LYS A 88 -14.39 4.84 5.50
N ALA A 89 -13.48 5.08 4.57
CA ALA A 89 -12.82 6.37 4.46
C ALA A 89 -13.78 7.43 3.90
N THR A 90 -13.51 8.65 4.26
CA THR A 90 -14.17 9.83 3.69
C THR A 90 -13.16 10.64 2.88
N ALA A 91 -13.64 11.64 2.14
CA ALA A 91 -12.75 12.56 1.45
C ALA A 91 -11.72 13.21 2.40
N LEU A 92 -12.13 13.50 3.65
CA LEU A 92 -11.25 14.10 4.66
C LEU A 92 -10.13 13.16 5.12
N ASP A 93 -10.38 11.86 5.14
CA ASP A 93 -9.33 10.87 5.47
C ASP A 93 -8.24 10.82 4.40
N TRP A 94 -8.57 11.16 3.15
CA TRP A 94 -7.64 11.18 2.04
C TRP A 94 -6.87 12.51 1.90
N VAL A 95 -7.54 13.62 2.10
CA VAL A 95 -6.99 14.96 1.79
C VAL A 95 -6.68 15.80 3.03
N GLY A 96 -7.10 15.37 4.20
CA GLY A 96 -6.85 16.11 5.43
C GLY A 96 -7.86 17.23 5.70
N ASP A 97 -7.38 18.41 6.08
CA ASP A 97 -8.22 19.52 6.45
C ASP A 97 -9.11 19.99 5.30
N PRO A 98 -10.44 20.12 5.48
CA PRO A 98 -11.35 20.60 4.45
C PRO A 98 -11.00 22.02 3.93
N PHE A 99 -10.25 22.80 4.66
CA PHE A 99 -9.75 24.10 4.19
C PHE A 99 -8.63 23.97 3.16
N ASP A 100 -7.85 22.89 3.22
CA ASP A 100 -6.84 22.57 2.20
C ASP A 100 -7.48 22.13 0.88
N VAL A 101 -8.74 21.74 0.91
CA VAL A 101 -9.51 21.39 -0.29
C VAL A 101 -9.65 22.56 -1.25
N GLN A 102 -9.62 23.80 -0.77
CA GLN A 102 -9.61 24.98 -1.64
C GLN A 102 -8.27 25.16 -2.37
N GLY A 103 -7.17 24.67 -1.78
CA GLY A 103 -5.87 24.56 -2.41
C GLY A 103 -5.72 23.27 -3.22
N PHE A 104 -6.65 22.37 -3.10
CA PHE A 104 -6.76 21.15 -3.90
C PHE A 104 -7.22 21.57 -5.29
N GLY A 105 -6.28 22.01 -6.08
CA GLY A 105 -6.54 22.26 -7.49
C GLY A 105 -7.21 21.02 -8.07
N ALA A 106 -8.21 21.20 -8.87
CA ALA A 106 -8.97 20.16 -9.56
C ALA A 106 -8.01 19.14 -10.22
N LEU A 107 -7.56 18.16 -9.43
CA LEU A 107 -6.57 17.17 -9.87
C LEU A 107 -7.10 16.31 -11.03
N HIS A 108 -8.43 16.18 -11.08
CA HIS A 108 -9.11 15.36 -12.07
C HIS A 108 -10.24 16.11 -12.79
N GLY A 109 -10.26 17.44 -12.67
CA GLY A 109 -11.23 18.31 -13.33
C GLY A 109 -12.45 18.66 -12.50
N GLU A 110 -12.52 18.27 -11.21
CA GLU A 110 -13.59 18.70 -10.32
C GLU A 110 -13.57 20.22 -10.17
N SER A 111 -14.72 20.85 -10.35
CA SER A 111 -14.88 22.30 -10.24
C SER A 111 -15.74 22.73 -9.03
N THR A 112 -16.37 21.77 -8.36
CA THR A 112 -17.19 22.01 -7.18
C THR A 112 -16.85 21.03 -6.05
N PHE A 113 -17.21 21.42 -4.82
CA PHE A 113 -17.03 20.59 -3.65
C PHE A 113 -17.85 19.28 -3.72
N GLU A 114 -19.05 19.36 -4.29
CA GLU A 114 -19.92 18.19 -4.49
C GLU A 114 -19.29 17.18 -5.47
N GLN A 115 -18.71 17.64 -6.55
CA GLN A 115 -17.98 16.79 -7.49
C GLN A 115 -16.78 16.13 -6.81
N PHE A 116 -16.06 16.88 -5.99
CA PHE A 116 -14.95 16.37 -5.21
C PHE A 116 -15.42 15.27 -4.23
N LEU A 117 -16.47 15.51 -3.46
CA LEU A 117 -17.00 14.48 -2.56
C LEU A 117 -17.47 13.24 -3.31
N ALA A 118 -18.19 13.41 -4.43
CA ALA A 118 -18.67 12.31 -5.25
C ALA A 118 -17.53 11.45 -5.79
N HIS A 119 -16.40 12.05 -6.17
CA HIS A 119 -15.22 11.34 -6.62
C HIS A 119 -14.64 10.41 -5.55
N TYR A 120 -14.66 10.83 -4.28
CA TYR A 120 -14.11 10.04 -3.18
C TYR A 120 -15.04 8.94 -2.66
N VAL A 121 -16.29 8.85 -3.10
CA VAL A 121 -17.20 7.77 -2.69
C VAL A 121 -16.62 6.39 -3.04
N GLU A 122 -16.00 6.25 -4.19
CA GLU A 122 -15.41 4.98 -4.62
C GLU A 122 -14.07 4.66 -3.93
N TYR A 123 -13.45 5.62 -3.24
CA TYR A 123 -12.23 5.42 -2.44
C TYR A 123 -12.51 5.06 -0.98
N SER A 124 -13.75 4.78 -0.62
CA SER A 124 -14.14 4.59 0.78
C SER A 124 -13.75 3.24 1.36
N ASP A 125 -13.58 2.19 0.54
CA ASP A 125 -13.28 0.84 1.01
C ASP A 125 -11.77 0.66 1.24
N VAL A 126 -11.35 0.94 2.48
CA VAL A 126 -9.94 0.91 2.90
C VAL A 126 -9.66 -0.13 3.98
N VAL A 127 -10.71 -0.79 4.49
CA VAL A 127 -10.61 -1.76 5.59
C VAL A 127 -10.16 -3.11 5.07
N GLY A 128 -9.08 -3.64 5.64
CA GLY A 128 -8.45 -4.88 5.19
C GLY A 128 -7.07 -4.62 4.56
N ASP A 129 -6.45 -5.69 4.11
CA ASP A 129 -5.12 -5.60 3.52
C ASP A 129 -5.22 -5.28 2.03
N HIS A 130 -4.25 -4.54 1.57
CA HIS A 130 -4.15 -4.09 0.19
C HIS A 130 -2.71 -4.28 -0.29
N PHE A 131 -2.49 -4.62 -1.56
CA PHE A 131 -1.14 -4.85 -2.07
C PHE A 131 -0.21 -3.62 -1.95
N LEU A 132 -0.74 -2.39 -1.84
CA LEU A 132 0.06 -1.21 -1.50
C LEU A 132 0.75 -1.34 -0.15
N ASN A 133 0.15 -2.04 0.80
CA ASN A 133 0.74 -2.27 2.10
C ASN A 133 2.03 -3.11 2.05
N LEU A 134 2.31 -3.78 0.92
CA LEU A 134 3.56 -4.53 0.75
C LEU A 134 4.79 -3.63 0.85
N VAL A 135 4.63 -2.34 0.58
CA VAL A 135 5.68 -1.32 0.79
C VAL A 135 6.06 -1.21 2.27
N ALA A 136 5.17 -1.57 3.21
CA ALA A 136 5.45 -1.60 4.64
C ALA A 136 6.64 -2.50 5.00
N THR A 137 6.92 -3.53 4.18
CA THR A 137 8.09 -4.39 4.35
C THR A 137 9.41 -3.62 4.34
N THR A 138 9.44 -2.41 3.80
CA THR A 138 10.61 -1.54 3.79
C THR A 138 11.07 -1.17 5.21
N LEU A 139 10.13 -1.00 6.15
CA LEU A 139 10.45 -0.64 7.54
C LEU A 139 11.20 -1.76 8.28
N PRO A 140 10.66 -3.00 8.36
CA PRO A 140 11.40 -4.10 8.97
C PRO A 140 12.65 -4.50 8.16
N THR A 141 12.69 -4.30 6.82
CA THR A 141 13.92 -4.50 6.04
C THR A 141 15.00 -3.53 6.49
N ASN A 142 14.68 -2.24 6.64
CA ASN A 142 15.62 -1.26 7.13
C ASN A 142 16.08 -1.56 8.56
N ALA A 143 15.16 -1.95 9.43
CA ALA A 143 15.50 -2.36 10.81
C ALA A 143 16.40 -3.61 10.83
N TYR A 144 16.15 -4.58 9.96
CA TYR A 144 17.00 -5.76 9.82
C TYR A 144 18.42 -5.41 9.37
N LEU A 145 18.56 -4.56 8.35
CA LEU A 145 19.86 -4.13 7.85
C LEU A 145 20.66 -3.35 8.89
N LEU A 146 20.00 -2.60 9.77
CA LEU A 146 20.65 -1.80 10.82
C LEU A 146 20.94 -2.59 12.10
N LYS A 147 20.11 -3.58 12.44
CA LYS A 147 20.15 -4.26 13.74
C LYS A 147 20.45 -5.75 13.65
N ASN A 148 20.24 -6.36 12.47
CA ASN A 148 20.39 -7.80 12.23
C ASN A 148 19.60 -8.71 13.20
N GLU A 149 18.43 -8.23 13.68
CA GLU A 149 17.56 -9.01 14.56
C GLU A 149 16.67 -9.94 13.71
N PRO A 150 16.67 -11.27 13.97
CA PRO A 150 15.94 -12.25 13.14
C PRO A 150 14.44 -11.99 13.01
N LYS A 151 13.81 -11.35 14.02
CA LYS A 151 12.37 -11.07 14.03
C LYS A 151 11.91 -10.24 12.82
N TYR A 152 12.72 -9.28 12.37
CA TYR A 152 12.38 -8.46 11.21
C TYR A 152 12.33 -9.27 9.94
N LYS A 153 13.34 -10.11 9.72
CA LYS A 153 13.36 -11.05 8.58
C LYS A 153 12.19 -12.02 8.65
N GLN A 154 11.90 -12.57 9.83
CA GLN A 154 10.78 -13.50 10.01
C GLN A 154 9.44 -12.84 9.67
N TRP A 155 9.20 -11.62 10.14
CA TRP A 155 7.98 -10.89 9.83
C TRP A 155 7.82 -10.67 8.31
N ILE A 156 8.89 -10.24 7.62
CA ILE A 156 8.87 -10.05 6.16
C ILE A 156 8.50 -11.36 5.47
N VAL A 157 9.12 -12.47 5.86
CA VAL A 157 8.84 -13.79 5.29
C VAL A 157 7.38 -14.19 5.53
N ASP A 158 6.89 -14.06 6.76
CA ASP A 158 5.53 -14.45 7.13
C ASP A 158 4.48 -13.66 6.37
N TYR A 159 4.67 -12.36 6.27
CA TYR A 159 3.76 -11.48 5.56
C TYR A 159 3.77 -11.71 4.05
N MET A 160 4.96 -11.83 3.46
CA MET A 160 5.09 -12.04 2.01
C MET A 160 4.68 -13.45 1.59
N ASP A 161 4.92 -14.47 2.41
CA ASP A 161 4.42 -15.83 2.14
C ASP A 161 2.90 -15.90 2.19
N ALA A 162 2.26 -15.14 3.08
CA ALA A 162 0.81 -15.04 3.08
C ALA A 162 0.28 -14.39 1.79
N TRP A 163 0.96 -13.39 1.26
CA TRP A 163 0.58 -12.81 -0.04
C TRP A 163 0.84 -13.75 -1.21
N LEU A 164 1.92 -14.54 -1.20
CA LEU A 164 2.13 -15.59 -2.21
C LEU A 164 1.00 -16.63 -2.20
N GLU A 165 0.54 -17.01 -1.01
CA GLU A 165 -0.58 -17.96 -0.90
C GLU A 165 -1.89 -17.33 -1.43
N ARG A 166 -2.16 -16.07 -1.14
CA ARG A 166 -3.31 -15.33 -1.70
C ARG A 166 -3.25 -15.22 -3.22
N MET A 167 -2.06 -14.96 -3.78
CA MET A 167 -1.87 -15.00 -5.23
C MET A 167 -2.19 -16.37 -5.80
N LYS A 168 -1.70 -17.44 -5.18
CA LYS A 168 -1.97 -18.82 -5.61
C LYS A 168 -3.47 -19.12 -5.58
N GLN A 169 -4.17 -18.75 -4.51
CA GLN A 169 -5.62 -18.91 -4.39
C GLN A 169 -6.38 -18.12 -5.46
N ASN A 170 -5.82 -17.00 -5.91
CA ASN A 170 -6.36 -16.17 -6.96
C ASN A 170 -5.73 -16.45 -8.35
N LYS A 171 -5.46 -17.72 -8.65
CA LYS A 171 -4.97 -18.19 -9.96
C LYS A 171 -3.64 -17.54 -10.41
N GLY A 172 -2.77 -17.18 -9.46
CA GLY A 172 -1.48 -16.54 -9.72
C GLY A 172 -1.53 -15.01 -9.86
N ILE A 173 -2.70 -14.43 -9.79
CA ILE A 173 -2.88 -12.97 -9.87
C ILE A 173 -2.92 -12.40 -8.46
N ILE A 174 -2.16 -11.33 -8.21
CA ILE A 174 -2.23 -10.65 -6.92
C ILE A 174 -3.61 -10.02 -6.73
N PRO A 175 -4.35 -10.36 -5.66
CA PRO A 175 -5.63 -9.70 -5.41
C PRO A 175 -5.40 -8.26 -4.95
N SER A 176 -6.31 -7.37 -5.31
CA SER A 176 -6.21 -5.97 -4.91
C SER A 176 -6.57 -5.76 -3.44
N HIS A 177 -7.40 -6.62 -2.86
CA HIS A 177 -7.91 -6.45 -1.50
C HIS A 177 -8.11 -7.80 -0.79
N VAL A 178 -7.86 -7.81 0.52
CA VAL A 178 -8.07 -8.94 1.43
C VAL A 178 -8.80 -8.42 2.67
N ALA A 179 -9.95 -9.00 2.97
CA ALA A 179 -10.76 -8.61 4.12
C ALA A 179 -10.10 -8.96 5.46
N LEU A 180 -10.60 -8.39 6.56
CA LEU A 180 -10.09 -8.66 7.92
C LEU A 180 -10.26 -10.11 8.38
N ASP A 181 -11.11 -10.89 7.73
CA ASP A 181 -11.24 -12.34 7.95
C ASP A 181 -10.30 -13.18 7.08
N GLY A 182 -9.47 -12.53 6.26
CA GLY A 182 -8.51 -13.15 5.36
C GLY A 182 -9.08 -13.52 3.98
N LYS A 183 -10.35 -13.26 3.69
CA LYS A 183 -10.94 -13.54 2.40
C LYS A 183 -10.49 -12.53 1.34
N ILE A 184 -10.21 -13.05 0.16
CA ILE A 184 -9.87 -12.24 -1.01
C ILE A 184 -11.11 -11.47 -1.48
N GLY A 185 -10.93 -10.19 -1.83
CA GLY A 185 -11.94 -9.35 -2.42
C GLY A 185 -12.69 -8.43 -1.45
N GLY A 186 -12.23 -8.33 -0.21
CA GLY A 186 -12.81 -7.40 0.77
C GLY A 186 -14.29 -7.64 1.04
N ALA A 187 -15.05 -6.56 1.22
CA ALA A 187 -16.46 -6.64 1.61
C ALA A 187 -17.40 -7.14 0.51
N ASP A 188 -17.06 -6.89 -0.77
CA ASP A 188 -17.89 -7.27 -1.91
C ASP A 188 -17.44 -8.55 -2.63
N GLY A 189 -16.34 -9.16 -2.16
CA GLY A 189 -15.83 -10.41 -2.71
C GLY A 189 -15.13 -10.32 -4.06
N GLN A 190 -14.94 -9.12 -4.60
CA GLN A 190 -14.32 -8.92 -5.90
C GLN A 190 -12.80 -8.77 -5.77
N TRP A 191 -12.04 -9.77 -6.18
CA TRP A 191 -10.57 -9.81 -6.04
C TRP A 191 -9.84 -8.63 -6.69
N TRP A 192 -10.43 -8.01 -7.68
CA TRP A 192 -9.86 -6.92 -8.47
C TRP A 192 -10.27 -5.53 -7.99
N LYS A 193 -11.34 -5.42 -7.21
CA LYS A 193 -11.94 -4.16 -6.82
C LYS A 193 -11.32 -3.62 -5.53
N SER A 194 -10.81 -2.42 -5.61
CA SER A 194 -10.25 -1.67 -4.47
C SER A 194 -10.01 -0.22 -4.89
N ALA A 195 -9.71 0.64 -3.95
CA ALA A 195 -9.31 2.03 -4.21
C ALA A 195 -8.11 2.15 -5.16
N TYR A 196 -7.21 1.16 -5.12
CA TYR A 196 -6.10 1.02 -6.05
C TYR A 196 -5.91 -0.47 -6.36
N GLY A 197 -6.04 -0.88 -7.60
CA GLY A 197 -5.89 -2.28 -7.94
C GLY A 197 -6.06 -2.59 -9.42
N TRP A 198 -6.25 -3.87 -9.71
CA TRP A 198 -6.52 -4.35 -11.03
C TRP A 198 -7.90 -3.89 -11.50
N GLY A 199 -7.97 -3.21 -12.65
CA GLY A 199 -9.23 -2.86 -13.28
C GLY A 199 -10.13 -1.93 -12.49
N PHE A 200 -9.87 -1.70 -11.20
CA PHE A 200 -10.60 -0.70 -10.45
C PHE A 200 -10.04 0.68 -10.72
N SER A 201 -10.92 1.56 -11.10
CA SER A 201 -10.65 2.99 -11.08
C SER A 201 -11.93 3.73 -10.74
N PRO A 202 -11.85 4.77 -9.91
CA PRO A 202 -13.00 5.61 -9.62
C PRO A 202 -13.56 6.22 -10.90
N VAL A 203 -14.86 6.40 -10.94
CA VAL A 203 -15.50 7.20 -11.98
C VAL A 203 -15.27 8.67 -11.68
N ASN A 204 -14.63 9.37 -12.61
CA ASN A 204 -14.50 10.82 -12.51
C ASN A 204 -15.87 11.47 -12.72
N PRO A 205 -16.41 12.20 -11.71
CA PRO A 205 -17.76 12.77 -11.78
C PRO A 205 -17.90 13.90 -12.80
N VAL A 206 -16.79 14.43 -13.31
CA VAL A 206 -16.78 15.51 -14.32
C VAL A 206 -17.03 14.99 -15.72
N ASN A 207 -16.40 13.87 -16.08
CA ASN A 207 -16.44 13.36 -17.45
C ASN A 207 -17.04 11.96 -17.59
N GLY A 208 -17.42 11.33 -16.46
CA GLY A 208 -17.98 9.99 -16.39
C GLY A 208 -17.04 8.86 -16.80
N ARG A 209 -15.76 9.12 -16.98
CA ARG A 209 -14.77 8.11 -17.36
C ARG A 209 -14.09 7.53 -16.12
N ARG A 210 -13.74 6.26 -16.18
CA ARG A 210 -12.91 5.66 -15.15
C ARG A 210 -11.49 6.17 -15.23
N GLU A 211 -10.88 6.38 -14.07
CA GLU A 211 -9.48 6.74 -13.92
C GLU A 211 -8.61 5.49 -13.84
N ASN A 212 -7.44 5.53 -14.48
CA ASN A 212 -6.45 4.49 -14.29
C ASN A 212 -5.66 4.73 -13.01
N ARG A 213 -5.96 3.95 -11.97
CA ARG A 213 -5.32 4.00 -10.64
C ARG A 213 -4.55 2.72 -10.30
N ASN A 214 -4.20 1.95 -11.32
CA ASN A 214 -3.43 0.73 -11.11
C ASN A 214 -2.08 1.04 -10.43
N ARG A 215 -1.89 0.52 -9.22
CA ARG A 215 -0.67 0.65 -8.41
C ARG A 215 0.04 -0.67 -8.17
N ILE A 216 -0.30 -1.71 -8.91
CA ILE A 216 0.30 -3.04 -8.76
C ILE A 216 1.82 -3.05 -8.81
N PRO A 217 2.52 -2.24 -9.64
CA PRO A 217 3.98 -2.17 -9.61
C PRO A 217 4.56 -1.88 -8.21
N ARG A 218 3.79 -1.24 -7.31
CA ARG A 218 4.22 -1.00 -5.93
C ARG A 218 4.35 -2.31 -5.12
N ALA A 219 3.59 -3.34 -5.45
CA ALA A 219 3.70 -4.65 -4.80
C ALA A 219 5.07 -5.30 -5.00
N VAL A 220 5.75 -5.01 -6.11
CA VAL A 220 7.10 -5.51 -6.40
C VAL A 220 8.09 -5.15 -5.31
N ILE A 221 7.89 -4.02 -4.61
CA ILE A 221 8.74 -3.59 -3.50
C ILE A 221 8.72 -4.64 -2.38
N GLY A 222 7.55 -5.17 -2.02
CA GLY A 222 7.45 -6.20 -0.99
C GLY A 222 8.18 -7.49 -1.37
N PHE A 223 8.00 -7.96 -2.59
CA PHE A 223 8.70 -9.14 -3.11
C PHE A 223 10.21 -8.91 -3.20
N THR A 224 10.64 -7.72 -3.62
CA THR A 224 12.07 -7.34 -3.66
C THR A 224 12.68 -7.34 -2.27
N ASN A 225 12.00 -6.80 -1.26
CA ASN A 225 12.46 -6.82 0.11
C ASN A 225 12.59 -8.25 0.65
N ALA A 226 11.60 -9.12 0.38
CA ALA A 226 11.67 -10.52 0.78
C ALA A 226 12.82 -11.28 0.06
N LEU A 227 13.03 -11.02 -1.23
CA LEU A 227 14.16 -11.55 -1.97
C LEU A 227 15.49 -11.09 -1.35
N LEU A 228 15.62 -9.79 -1.08
CA LEU A 228 16.83 -9.19 -0.51
C LEU A 228 17.23 -9.86 0.82
N VAL A 229 16.28 -10.06 1.73
CA VAL A 229 16.60 -10.61 3.06
C VAL A 229 16.71 -12.13 3.08
N THR A 230 16.24 -12.84 2.04
CA THR A 230 16.20 -14.32 2.03
C THR A 230 17.01 -14.98 0.93
N GLY A 231 17.21 -14.30 -0.20
CA GLY A 231 17.77 -14.89 -1.43
C GLY A 231 16.83 -15.88 -2.13
N LYS A 232 15.56 -16.02 -1.70
CA LYS A 232 14.65 -17.05 -2.23
C LYS A 232 14.01 -16.63 -3.54
N GLN A 233 14.24 -17.40 -4.60
CA GLN A 233 13.77 -17.14 -5.96
C GLN A 233 12.24 -16.99 -6.07
N LYS A 234 11.46 -17.68 -5.23
CA LYS A 234 9.98 -17.60 -5.26
C LYS A 234 9.42 -16.16 -5.22
N TYR A 235 10.13 -15.25 -4.57
CA TYR A 235 9.70 -13.84 -4.50
C TYR A 235 9.97 -13.09 -5.81
N SER A 236 11.10 -13.38 -6.45
CA SER A 236 11.37 -12.85 -7.80
C SER A 236 10.38 -13.40 -8.83
N ASP A 237 10.04 -14.69 -8.72
CA ASP A 237 9.08 -15.32 -9.62
C ASP A 237 7.68 -14.73 -9.49
N ALA A 238 7.26 -14.40 -8.25
CA ALA A 238 5.99 -13.71 -8.04
C ALA A 238 5.95 -12.34 -8.73
N GLY A 239 7.02 -11.56 -8.62
CA GLY A 239 7.15 -10.28 -9.32
C GLY A 239 7.09 -10.44 -10.84
N ARG A 240 7.74 -11.46 -11.39
CA ARG A 240 7.67 -11.79 -12.83
C ARG A 240 6.26 -12.18 -13.24
N THR A 241 5.60 -13.05 -12.47
CA THR A 241 4.22 -13.45 -12.75
C THR A 241 3.28 -12.27 -12.85
N MET A 242 3.44 -11.25 -12.00
CA MET A 242 2.65 -10.03 -12.09
C MET A 242 2.91 -9.26 -13.39
N ILE A 243 4.18 -9.12 -13.78
CA ILE A 243 4.57 -8.45 -15.03
C ILE A 243 4.05 -9.26 -16.23
N ASP A 244 4.22 -10.56 -16.23
CA ASP A 244 3.82 -11.46 -17.32
C ASP A 244 2.29 -11.49 -17.48
N SER A 245 1.52 -11.36 -16.39
CA SER A 245 0.07 -11.27 -16.46
C SER A 245 -0.43 -10.02 -17.22
N VAL A 246 0.33 -8.92 -17.17
CA VAL A 246 0.08 -7.72 -17.96
C VAL A 246 0.55 -7.93 -19.41
N ASN A 247 1.77 -8.40 -19.59
CA ASN A 247 2.39 -8.57 -20.91
C ASN A 247 1.66 -9.62 -21.78
N SER A 248 1.09 -10.65 -21.17
CA SER A 248 0.31 -11.68 -21.89
C SER A 248 -0.93 -11.14 -22.60
N ARG A 249 -1.34 -9.92 -22.26
CA ARG A 249 -2.46 -9.20 -22.90
C ARG A 249 -2.00 -8.23 -24.00
N ALA A 250 -0.71 -8.24 -24.32
CA ALA A 250 -0.18 -7.45 -25.42
C ALA A 250 -0.83 -7.85 -26.76
N ARG A 251 -1.20 -6.87 -27.55
CA ARG A 251 -1.74 -7.05 -28.90
C ARG A 251 -1.05 -6.10 -29.85
N THR A 252 -1.02 -6.48 -31.11
CA THR A 252 -0.48 -5.62 -32.17
C THR A 252 -1.61 -4.80 -32.75
N VAL A 253 -1.51 -3.48 -32.70
CA VAL A 253 -2.43 -2.53 -33.32
C VAL A 253 -1.58 -1.66 -34.23
N ASP A 254 -1.93 -1.59 -35.52
CA ASP A 254 -1.22 -0.80 -36.52
C ASP A 254 0.31 -1.05 -36.55
N GLY A 255 0.70 -2.32 -36.36
CA GLY A 255 2.11 -2.73 -36.37
C GLY A 255 2.89 -2.39 -35.10
N GLN A 256 2.24 -1.83 -34.09
CA GLN A 256 2.83 -1.53 -32.79
C GLN A 256 2.30 -2.51 -31.72
N THR A 257 3.19 -3.00 -30.85
CA THR A 257 2.78 -3.77 -29.68
C THR A 257 2.20 -2.82 -28.65
N VAL A 258 0.92 -2.94 -28.38
CA VAL A 258 0.20 -2.20 -27.35
C VAL A 258 -0.08 -3.14 -26.21
N VAL A 259 0.38 -2.79 -25.02
CA VAL A 259 -0.05 -3.42 -23.78
C VAL A 259 -1.18 -2.55 -23.24
N GLN A 260 -2.37 -3.09 -23.19
CA GLN A 260 -3.49 -2.39 -22.61
C GLN A 260 -3.22 -2.28 -21.10
N GLU A 261 -2.99 -1.05 -20.60
CA GLU A 261 -2.99 -0.80 -19.16
C GLU A 261 -4.36 -1.27 -18.65
N ALA A 262 -4.31 -2.35 -17.93
CA ALA A 262 -5.35 -3.09 -17.27
C ALA A 262 -6.73 -2.39 -17.10
N GLU A 263 -7.45 -2.13 -18.19
CA GLU A 263 -8.87 -2.37 -18.15
C GLU A 263 -9.02 -3.89 -18.28
N VAL A 264 -9.15 -4.58 -17.16
CA VAL A 264 -9.81 -5.86 -17.19
C VAL A 264 -11.21 -5.54 -17.67
N GLU A 265 -11.54 -5.87 -18.92
CA GLU A 265 -12.93 -6.08 -19.31
C GLU A 265 -13.41 -7.19 -18.39
N ILE A 266 -13.97 -6.81 -17.28
CA ILE A 266 -14.66 -7.69 -16.38
C ILE A 266 -15.95 -7.90 -17.12
N ASP A 267 -16.05 -9.10 -17.67
CA ASP A 267 -17.31 -9.60 -18.19
C ASP A 267 -18.31 -9.48 -17.04
N GLU A 268 -19.12 -8.43 -17.06
CA GLU A 268 -20.27 -8.28 -16.20
C GLU A 268 -21.31 -9.28 -16.70
N GLY A 269 -21.02 -10.58 -16.41
CA GLY A 269 -21.93 -11.68 -16.64
C GLY A 269 -23.11 -11.70 -15.71
#